data_bd0562acbf84eea0314ff45225cbfdd7
#
_entry.id   bd0562acbf84eea0314ff45225cbfdd7
#
_cell.length_a   1.000
_cell.length_b   1.000
_cell.length_c   1.000
_cell.angle_alpha   90.00
_cell.angle_beta   90.00
_cell.angle_gamma   90.00
#
_symmetry.space_group_name_H-M   'P 1'
#
loop_
_entity.id
_entity.type
_entity.pdbx_description
1 polymer ?
#
loop_
_entity_poly.entity_id
_entity_poly.type
_entity_poly.pdbx_seq_one_letter_code
_entity_poly.pdbx_strand_id
1 'polypeptide(L)'
;MEYTQVKSYSPIFIGKYPFHQKLKDELVPRLEEYPDHMGRKTNVKADHTEWDWMPENSQVKELKRCIFAEIDTYYRIKAISFARPPELEMDNFWGMVYNKGDYTQSHHHLPYHLYSFAYFLKSKWYHPPLVFTHSGKRIPSKEGTYVIFPSHLMHHVPRNRFKEPRMTLSGNLKIKQS
;
A
#
# COMPACT_ATOMS: atom_id res chain seq x y z
N MET A 1 0.39 31.90 24.04
CA MET A 1 0.30 31.45 22.65
C MET A 1 -1.08 30.80 22.49
N GLU A 2 -1.93 31.36 21.63
CA GLU A 2 -3.25 30.77 21.33
C GLU A 2 -3.10 29.88 20.08
N TYR A 3 -3.72 28.71 20.07
CA TYR A 3 -3.81 27.84 18.90
C TYR A 3 -5.23 27.31 18.75
N THR A 4 -5.63 27.08 17.52
CA THR A 4 -6.91 26.42 17.20
C THR A 4 -6.65 25.12 16.43
N GLN A 5 -7.52 24.16 16.60
CA GLN A 5 -7.47 22.90 15.85
C GLN A 5 -8.48 22.93 14.71
N VAL A 6 -8.04 22.55 13.51
CA VAL A 6 -8.90 22.39 12.35
C VAL A 6 -9.00 20.89 12.02
N LYS A 7 -10.22 20.40 11.89
CA LYS A 7 -10.43 19.03 11.35
C LYS A 7 -10.17 19.02 9.86
N SER A 8 -9.27 18.17 9.44
CA SER A 8 -9.01 17.91 8.02
C SER A 8 -9.36 16.46 7.65
N TYR A 9 -9.76 16.26 6.41
CA TYR A 9 -10.10 14.94 5.89
C TYR A 9 -9.11 14.58 4.78
N SER A 10 -8.47 13.42 4.91
CA SER A 10 -7.59 12.88 3.88
C SER A 10 -8.31 11.78 3.11
N PRO A 11 -8.32 11.83 1.76
CA PRO A 11 -8.96 10.80 0.96
C PRO A 11 -8.19 9.47 1.07
N ILE A 12 -8.94 8.38 1.15
CA ILE A 12 -8.42 7.02 1.04
C ILE A 12 -9.18 6.37 -0.11
N PHE A 13 -8.46 5.92 -1.14
CA PHE A 13 -9.06 5.27 -2.30
C PHE A 13 -9.02 3.76 -2.12
N ILE A 14 -10.10 3.08 -2.45
CA ILE A 14 -10.19 1.63 -2.38
C ILE A 14 -10.69 1.14 -3.73
N GLY A 15 -9.85 0.42 -4.45
CA GLY A 15 -10.19 -0.14 -5.74
C GLY A 15 -10.04 -1.66 -5.77
N LYS A 16 -10.59 -2.27 -6.81
CA LYS A 16 -10.46 -3.70 -7.08
C LYS A 16 -9.68 -3.89 -8.37
N TYR A 17 -8.64 -4.72 -8.32
CA TYR A 17 -7.85 -5.05 -9.50
C TYR A 17 -8.54 -6.17 -10.31
N PRO A 18 -8.93 -5.93 -11.58
CA PRO A 18 -9.76 -6.87 -12.33
C PRO A 18 -9.02 -8.17 -12.71
N PHE A 19 -7.69 -8.12 -12.87
CA PHE A 19 -6.89 -9.28 -13.26
C PHE A 19 -6.16 -9.92 -12.07
N HIS A 20 -6.77 -9.85 -10.89
CA HIS A 20 -6.20 -10.31 -9.63
C HIS A 20 -5.68 -11.75 -9.71
N GLN A 21 -6.46 -12.68 -10.26
CA GLN A 21 -6.07 -14.09 -10.27
C GLN A 21 -4.75 -14.32 -11.02
N LYS A 22 -4.58 -13.70 -12.18
CA LYS A 22 -3.32 -13.79 -12.96
C LYS A 22 -2.13 -13.26 -12.16
N LEU A 23 -2.28 -12.10 -11.51
CA LEU A 23 -1.23 -11.51 -10.70
C LEU A 23 -0.89 -12.39 -9.49
N LYS A 24 -1.90 -12.97 -8.85
CA LYS A 24 -1.75 -13.87 -7.71
C LYS A 24 -1.00 -15.15 -8.10
N ASP A 25 -1.41 -15.80 -9.17
CA ASP A 25 -0.81 -17.07 -9.64
C ASP A 25 0.67 -16.89 -9.99
N GLU A 26 1.05 -15.70 -10.44
CA GLU A 26 2.43 -15.40 -10.82
C GLU A 26 3.30 -14.94 -9.64
N LEU A 27 2.78 -14.10 -8.76
CA LEU A 27 3.60 -13.49 -7.71
C LEU A 27 3.59 -14.22 -6.37
N VAL A 28 2.54 -15.00 -6.05
CA VAL A 28 2.52 -15.76 -4.80
C VAL A 28 3.66 -16.76 -4.71
N PRO A 29 3.93 -17.62 -5.70
CA PRO A 29 5.06 -18.54 -5.64
C PRO A 29 6.40 -17.82 -5.48
N ARG A 30 6.58 -16.71 -6.20
CA ARG A 30 7.81 -15.91 -6.12
C ARG A 30 8.04 -15.32 -4.73
N LEU A 31 6.98 -14.87 -4.06
CA LEU A 31 7.08 -14.34 -2.70
C LEU A 31 7.25 -15.43 -1.65
N GLU A 32 6.70 -16.64 -1.87
CA GLU A 32 6.87 -17.77 -0.96
C GLU A 32 8.32 -18.29 -0.96
N GLU A 33 9.01 -18.18 -2.08
CA GLU A 33 10.41 -18.59 -2.23
C GLU A 33 11.40 -17.45 -1.95
N TYR A 34 10.91 -16.22 -1.79
CA TYR A 34 11.77 -15.04 -1.66
C TYR A 34 12.38 -14.96 -0.26
N PRO A 35 13.71 -14.89 -0.11
CA PRO A 35 14.33 -14.73 1.20
C PRO A 35 13.97 -13.36 1.82
N ASP A 36 13.97 -13.29 3.15
CA ASP A 36 13.79 -12.02 3.85
C ASP A 36 15.04 -11.13 3.71
N HIS A 37 15.07 -10.25 2.72
CA HIS A 37 16.18 -9.34 2.47
C HIS A 37 16.36 -8.27 3.55
N MET A 38 15.28 -7.86 4.19
CA MET A 38 15.33 -6.77 5.16
C MET A 38 15.60 -7.24 6.59
N GLY A 39 15.57 -8.57 6.85
CA GLY A 39 15.94 -9.17 8.14
C GLY A 39 15.15 -8.58 9.31
N ARG A 40 13.91 -8.13 9.09
CA ARG A 40 13.02 -7.54 10.12
C ARG A 40 13.62 -6.31 10.84
N LYS A 41 14.61 -5.63 10.25
CA LYS A 41 15.29 -4.48 10.85
C LYS A 41 14.49 -3.17 10.74
N THR A 42 13.48 -3.14 9.88
CA THR A 42 12.64 -1.95 9.66
C THR A 42 11.42 -1.93 10.60
N ASN A 43 10.50 -1.00 10.39
CA ASN A 43 9.17 -0.97 11.00
C ASN A 43 8.30 -2.18 10.59
N VAL A 44 8.63 -2.86 9.49
CA VAL A 44 7.99 -4.10 9.05
C VAL A 44 8.65 -5.28 9.77
N LYS A 45 7.87 -6.03 10.55
CA LYS A 45 8.26 -7.26 11.23
C LYS A 45 7.62 -8.46 10.53
N ALA A 46 7.93 -8.59 9.23
CA ALA A 46 7.48 -9.63 8.31
C ALA A 46 8.57 -9.88 7.29
N ASP A 47 8.50 -10.96 6.52
CA ASP A 47 9.42 -11.19 5.44
C ASP A 47 9.16 -10.16 4.33
N HIS A 48 10.23 -9.60 3.78
CA HIS A 48 10.18 -8.38 2.99
C HIS A 48 11.20 -8.45 1.85
N THR A 49 10.75 -8.20 0.62
CA THR A 49 11.66 -8.05 -0.53
C THR A 49 12.43 -6.72 -0.43
N GLU A 50 13.34 -6.45 -1.35
CA GLU A 50 13.93 -5.12 -1.47
C GLU A 50 12.84 -4.07 -1.72
N TRP A 51 13.13 -2.81 -1.40
CA TRP A 51 12.24 -1.68 -1.62
C TRP A 51 11.97 -1.35 -3.10
N ASP A 52 12.87 -1.74 -3.96
CA ASP A 52 12.83 -1.58 -5.41
C ASP A 52 12.56 -2.89 -6.16
N TRP A 53 11.96 -3.86 -5.47
CA TRP A 53 11.53 -5.10 -6.09
C TRP A 53 10.39 -4.83 -7.07
N MET A 54 10.77 -4.48 -8.31
CA MET A 54 9.83 -4.18 -9.39
C MET A 54 9.84 -5.32 -10.40
N PRO A 55 9.12 -6.42 -10.15
CA PRO A 55 9.12 -7.53 -11.10
C PRO A 55 8.60 -7.06 -12.45
N GLU A 56 9.36 -7.35 -13.50
CA GLU A 56 8.93 -7.10 -14.87
C GLU A 56 7.79 -8.07 -15.23
N ASN A 57 6.59 -7.57 -15.10
CA ASN A 57 5.38 -8.33 -15.20
C ASN A 57 4.28 -7.43 -15.76
N SER A 58 3.55 -7.92 -16.77
CA SER A 58 2.46 -7.17 -17.38
C SER A 58 1.35 -6.85 -16.40
N GLN A 59 1.05 -7.75 -15.45
CA GLN A 59 0.01 -7.55 -14.44
C GLN A 59 0.44 -6.52 -13.38
N VAL A 60 1.73 -6.47 -13.03
CA VAL A 60 2.26 -5.42 -12.14
C VAL A 60 2.20 -4.05 -12.83
N LYS A 61 2.56 -3.97 -14.12
CA LYS A 61 2.43 -2.75 -14.92
C LYS A 61 0.97 -2.27 -14.95
N GLU A 62 0.03 -3.18 -15.15
CA GLU A 62 -1.40 -2.87 -15.18
C GLU A 62 -1.93 -2.46 -13.80
N LEU A 63 -1.51 -3.11 -12.70
CA LEU A 63 -1.86 -2.70 -11.34
C LEU A 63 -1.38 -1.27 -11.06
N LYS A 64 -0.13 -0.94 -11.43
CA LYS A 64 0.40 0.42 -11.31
C LYS A 64 -0.46 1.41 -12.10
N ARG A 65 -0.85 1.07 -13.34
CA ARG A 65 -1.73 1.90 -14.17
C ARG A 65 -3.07 2.16 -13.49
N CYS A 66 -3.68 1.15 -12.88
CA CYS A 66 -4.93 1.31 -12.12
C CYS A 66 -4.75 2.26 -10.93
N ILE A 67 -3.66 2.16 -10.19
CA ILE A 67 -3.36 3.03 -9.06
C ILE A 67 -3.24 4.50 -9.49
N PHE A 68 -2.49 4.78 -10.57
CA PHE A 68 -2.36 6.14 -11.09
C PHE A 68 -3.68 6.69 -11.61
N ALA A 69 -4.46 5.87 -12.35
CA ALA A 69 -5.75 6.28 -12.89
C ALA A 69 -6.77 6.64 -11.79
N GLU A 70 -6.75 5.95 -10.65
CA GLU A 70 -7.61 6.25 -9.51
C GLU A 70 -7.33 7.64 -8.93
N ILE A 71 -6.05 7.97 -8.76
CA ILE A 71 -5.63 9.27 -8.26
C ILE A 71 -5.99 10.37 -9.27
N ASP A 72 -5.68 10.19 -10.54
CA ASP A 72 -6.00 11.15 -11.60
C ASP A 72 -7.52 11.41 -11.68
N THR A 73 -8.31 10.35 -11.62
CA THR A 73 -9.78 10.43 -11.61
C THR A 73 -10.30 11.27 -10.45
N TYR A 74 -9.74 11.09 -9.25
CA TYR A 74 -10.11 11.88 -8.09
C TYR A 74 -9.85 13.38 -8.30
N TYR A 75 -8.66 13.75 -8.78
CA TYR A 75 -8.34 15.15 -9.06
C TYR A 75 -9.26 15.77 -10.11
N ARG A 76 -9.64 15.02 -11.14
CA ARG A 76 -10.57 15.47 -12.18
C ARG A 76 -11.99 15.65 -11.67
N ILE A 77 -12.52 14.69 -10.90
CA ILE A 77 -13.92 14.72 -10.43
C ILE A 77 -14.12 15.74 -9.31
N LYS A 78 -13.21 15.82 -8.37
CA LYS A 78 -13.35 16.74 -7.24
C LYS A 78 -13.09 18.18 -7.61
N ALA A 79 -12.78 18.42 -8.91
CA ALA A 79 -12.52 19.77 -9.41
C ALA A 79 -11.88 20.62 -8.28
N ILE A 80 -10.76 20.17 -7.78
CA ILE A 80 -9.79 21.09 -7.21
C ILE A 80 -9.38 21.91 -8.44
N SER A 81 -10.33 22.74 -8.85
CA SER A 81 -10.54 23.22 -10.21
C SER A 81 -9.45 24.14 -10.77
N PHE A 82 -8.33 24.24 -10.07
CA PHE A 82 -7.23 25.09 -10.48
C PHE A 82 -5.86 24.40 -10.44
N ALA A 83 -5.78 23.16 -9.93
CA ALA A 83 -4.52 22.44 -9.90
C ALA A 83 -4.56 21.27 -10.91
N ARG A 84 -3.63 21.26 -11.86
CA ARG A 84 -3.36 20.05 -12.62
C ARG A 84 -3.01 18.93 -11.64
N PRO A 85 -3.47 17.69 -11.87
CA PRO A 85 -2.98 16.56 -11.10
C PRO A 85 -1.47 16.55 -11.13
N PRO A 86 -0.79 16.32 -10.00
CA PRO A 86 0.66 16.21 -10.02
C PRO A 86 1.05 15.02 -10.91
N GLU A 87 2.05 15.19 -11.76
CA GLU A 87 2.67 14.05 -12.41
C GLU A 87 3.35 13.20 -11.36
N LEU A 88 2.89 11.95 -11.23
CA LEU A 88 3.38 11.01 -10.24
C LEU A 88 4.23 9.94 -10.89
N GLU A 89 5.25 9.48 -10.18
CA GLU A 89 6.01 8.28 -10.51
C GLU A 89 6.05 7.32 -9.33
N MET A 90 6.19 6.03 -9.62
CA MET A 90 6.41 5.00 -8.60
C MET A 90 7.86 5.06 -8.17
N ASP A 91 8.10 5.38 -6.89
CA ASP A 91 9.44 5.47 -6.33
C ASP A 91 9.93 4.10 -5.83
N ASN A 92 9.07 3.41 -5.08
CA ASN A 92 9.36 2.08 -4.58
C ASN A 92 8.16 1.14 -4.79
N PHE A 93 8.48 -0.16 -4.85
CA PHE A 93 7.48 -1.22 -4.94
C PHE A 93 8.07 -2.50 -4.35
N TRP A 94 7.41 -3.08 -3.37
CA TRP A 94 7.91 -4.27 -2.66
C TRP A 94 6.78 -5.24 -2.30
N GLY A 95 7.18 -6.48 -2.00
CA GLY A 95 6.31 -7.53 -1.50
C GLY A 95 6.56 -7.81 -0.02
N MET A 96 5.52 -8.23 0.69
CA MET A 96 5.61 -8.65 2.10
C MET A 96 4.82 -9.93 2.32
N VAL A 97 5.38 -10.82 3.15
CA VAL A 97 4.76 -12.05 3.63
C VAL A 97 4.64 -11.97 5.14
N TYR A 98 3.41 -11.83 5.62
CA TYR A 98 3.10 -11.82 7.06
C TYR A 98 2.77 -13.22 7.52
N ASN A 99 3.74 -13.91 8.08
CA ASN A 99 3.56 -15.20 8.75
C ASN A 99 2.87 -15.04 10.11
N LYS A 100 2.57 -16.16 10.78
CA LYS A 100 2.02 -16.10 12.14
C LYS A 100 2.97 -15.37 13.08
N GLY A 101 2.47 -14.35 13.73
CA GLY A 101 3.24 -13.50 14.64
C GLY A 101 3.72 -12.18 14.04
N ASP A 102 3.71 -12.05 12.71
CA ASP A 102 4.20 -10.89 11.99
C ASP A 102 3.25 -9.70 12.05
N TYR A 103 3.81 -8.50 11.95
CA TYR A 103 3.10 -7.22 12.03
C TYR A 103 3.91 -6.09 11.41
N THR A 104 3.30 -4.93 11.25
CA THR A 104 4.01 -3.69 10.92
C THR A 104 3.73 -2.66 12.01
N GLN A 105 4.78 -2.02 12.52
CA GLN A 105 4.70 -0.93 13.47
C GLN A 105 4.06 0.31 12.82
N SER A 106 3.49 1.19 13.64
CA SER A 106 2.91 2.44 13.15
C SER A 106 3.97 3.36 12.58
N HIS A 107 3.76 3.81 11.34
CA HIS A 107 4.70 4.64 10.58
C HIS A 107 3.99 5.46 9.52
N HIS A 108 4.71 6.36 8.88
CA HIS A 108 4.33 7.13 7.69
C HIS A 108 5.49 7.17 6.69
N HIS A 109 5.27 7.77 5.52
CA HIS A 109 6.28 7.82 4.45
C HIS A 109 6.72 9.26 4.07
N LEU A 110 6.50 10.23 4.98
CA LEU A 110 7.05 11.58 4.79
C LEU A 110 8.57 11.62 5.01
N PRO A 111 9.27 12.62 4.44
CA PRO A 111 8.75 13.72 3.61
C PRO A 111 8.75 13.43 2.10
N TYR A 112 9.24 12.29 1.67
CA TYR A 112 9.61 12.06 0.28
C TYR A 112 8.45 11.62 -0.63
N HIS A 113 7.38 11.08 -0.06
CA HIS A 113 6.29 10.48 -0.82
C HIS A 113 4.97 11.21 -0.63
N LEU A 114 4.21 11.34 -1.72
CA LEU A 114 2.90 11.99 -1.71
C LEU A 114 1.78 10.99 -1.39
N TYR A 115 1.82 9.84 -2.05
CA TYR A 115 0.90 8.73 -1.83
C TYR A 115 1.63 7.42 -1.55
N SER A 116 0.98 6.57 -0.79
CA SER A 116 1.38 5.19 -0.56
C SER A 116 0.22 4.27 -0.90
N PHE A 117 0.50 3.02 -1.23
CA PHE A 117 -0.55 2.03 -1.44
C PHE A 117 -0.20 0.69 -0.81
N ALA A 118 -1.25 -0.10 -0.56
CA ALA A 118 -1.16 -1.51 -0.22
C ALA A 118 -2.16 -2.29 -1.08
N TYR A 119 -1.71 -3.35 -1.72
CA TYR A 119 -2.53 -4.29 -2.48
C TYR A 119 -2.55 -5.65 -1.78
N PHE A 120 -3.73 -6.21 -1.55
CA PHE A 120 -3.89 -7.49 -0.87
C PHE A 120 -3.82 -8.64 -1.87
N LEU A 121 -2.62 -9.21 -2.02
CA LEU A 121 -2.32 -10.23 -3.02
C LEU A 121 -2.87 -11.61 -2.61
N LYS A 122 -2.63 -12.03 -1.34
CA LYS A 122 -3.14 -13.29 -0.76
C LYS A 122 -3.65 -12.99 0.63
N SER A 123 -4.94 -13.14 0.84
CA SER A 123 -5.55 -12.80 2.13
C SER A 123 -6.83 -13.56 2.37
N LYS A 124 -7.20 -13.73 3.64
CA LYS A 124 -8.47 -14.27 4.10
C LYS A 124 -9.23 -13.20 4.88
N TRP A 125 -10.54 -13.34 5.00
CA TRP A 125 -11.39 -12.37 5.67
C TRP A 125 -11.02 -12.10 7.14
N TYR A 126 -10.37 -13.05 7.79
CA TYR A 126 -9.92 -12.95 9.19
C TYR A 126 -8.50 -12.37 9.35
N HIS A 127 -7.74 -12.20 8.28
CA HIS A 127 -6.40 -11.62 8.35
C HIS A 127 -6.44 -10.16 8.86
N PRO A 128 -5.35 -9.69 9.50
CA PRO A 128 -5.31 -8.34 10.06
C PRO A 128 -5.51 -7.29 8.97
N PRO A 129 -6.33 -6.26 9.26
CA PRO A 129 -6.56 -5.15 8.34
C PRO A 129 -5.36 -4.20 8.26
N LEU A 130 -5.38 -3.30 7.28
CA LEU A 130 -4.61 -2.06 7.35
C LEU A 130 -5.33 -1.08 8.29
N VAL A 131 -4.62 -0.53 9.28
CA VAL A 131 -5.19 0.37 10.29
C VAL A 131 -4.52 1.73 10.22
N PHE A 132 -5.31 2.80 10.09
CA PHE A 132 -4.84 4.17 10.21
C PHE A 132 -4.85 4.60 11.67
N THR A 133 -3.66 4.78 12.23
CA THR A 133 -3.43 4.85 13.69
C THR A 133 -4.21 5.98 14.36
N HIS A 134 -4.19 7.19 13.84
CA HIS A 134 -4.82 8.35 14.48
C HIS A 134 -6.36 8.31 14.42
N SER A 135 -6.91 7.83 13.32
CA SER A 135 -8.38 7.76 13.15
C SER A 135 -8.99 6.46 13.65
N GLY A 136 -8.18 5.44 13.90
CA GLY A 136 -8.66 4.08 14.17
C GLY A 136 -9.33 3.40 12.97
N LYS A 137 -9.35 4.03 11.79
CA LYS A 137 -9.98 3.46 10.59
C LYS A 137 -9.30 2.17 10.19
N ARG A 138 -10.10 1.14 10.03
CA ARG A 138 -9.64 -0.22 9.66
C ARG A 138 -10.13 -0.55 8.25
N ILE A 139 -9.21 -0.89 7.36
CA ILE A 139 -9.50 -1.36 6.01
C ILE A 139 -9.28 -2.87 5.97
N PRO A 140 -10.34 -3.68 5.80
CA PRO A 140 -10.21 -5.14 5.72
C PRO A 140 -9.25 -5.55 4.61
N SER A 141 -8.45 -6.59 4.87
CA SER A 141 -7.54 -7.18 3.89
C SER A 141 -8.30 -8.01 2.86
N LYS A 142 -9.14 -7.38 2.06
CA LYS A 142 -9.92 -8.05 1.02
C LYS A 142 -9.02 -8.37 -0.17
N GLU A 143 -8.81 -9.65 -0.44
CA GLU A 143 -7.99 -10.13 -1.55
C GLU A 143 -8.42 -9.52 -2.89
N GLY A 144 -7.45 -9.13 -3.71
CA GLY A 144 -7.68 -8.50 -5.00
C GLY A 144 -8.01 -7.01 -4.95
N THR A 145 -7.98 -6.38 -3.78
CA THR A 145 -8.20 -4.93 -3.65
C THR A 145 -6.91 -4.19 -3.31
N TYR A 146 -6.87 -2.93 -3.71
CA TYR A 146 -5.81 -1.99 -3.30
C TYR A 146 -6.40 -0.85 -2.48
N VAL A 147 -5.56 -0.28 -1.65
CA VAL A 147 -5.84 0.92 -0.85
C VAL A 147 -4.75 1.92 -1.14
N ILE A 148 -5.13 3.11 -1.60
CA ILE A 148 -4.20 4.23 -1.84
C ILE A 148 -4.52 5.32 -0.82
N PHE A 149 -3.51 5.90 -0.23
CA PHE A 149 -3.67 6.91 0.82
C PHE A 149 -2.51 7.90 0.84
N PRO A 150 -2.75 9.15 1.29
CA PRO A 150 -1.69 10.13 1.48
C PRO A 150 -0.60 9.62 2.42
N SER A 151 0.65 9.78 2.03
CA SER A 151 1.82 9.21 2.73
C SER A 151 2.05 9.74 4.15
N HIS A 152 1.43 10.87 4.51
CA HIS A 152 1.48 11.40 5.88
C HIS A 152 0.59 10.63 6.88
N LEU A 153 -0.32 9.79 6.42
CA LEU A 153 -1.21 9.04 7.30
C LEU A 153 -0.45 7.95 8.04
N MET A 154 -0.38 8.09 9.37
CA MET A 154 0.16 7.05 10.24
C MET A 154 -0.67 5.78 10.13
N HIS A 155 -0.02 4.66 9.81
CA HIS A 155 -0.69 3.39 9.60
C HIS A 155 0.16 2.21 10.09
N HIS A 156 -0.52 1.08 10.35
CA HIS A 156 0.11 -0.14 10.79
C HIS A 156 -0.69 -1.38 10.38
N VAL A 157 -0.08 -2.54 10.52
CA VAL A 157 -0.76 -3.84 10.37
C VAL A 157 -0.64 -4.58 11.70
N PRO A 158 -1.77 -4.91 12.35
CA PRO A 158 -1.77 -5.70 13.57
C PRO A 158 -1.14 -7.08 13.36
N ARG A 159 -0.75 -7.73 14.44
CA ARG A 159 -0.13 -9.05 14.42
C ARG A 159 -1.02 -10.10 13.74
N ASN A 160 -0.47 -10.81 12.74
CA ASN A 160 -1.12 -11.97 12.17
C ASN A 160 -1.14 -13.12 13.18
N ARG A 161 -2.33 -13.56 13.60
CA ARG A 161 -2.52 -14.63 14.59
C ARG A 161 -2.75 -16.00 13.96
N PHE A 162 -2.83 -16.05 12.65
CA PHE A 162 -3.22 -17.24 11.88
C PHE A 162 -2.00 -17.92 11.26
N LYS A 163 -2.12 -19.22 10.98
CA LYS A 163 -1.02 -20.00 10.37
C LYS A 163 -0.81 -19.62 8.90
N GLU A 164 -1.91 -19.33 8.21
CA GLU A 164 -1.87 -18.96 6.80
C GLU A 164 -1.18 -17.60 6.63
N PRO A 165 -0.23 -17.47 5.71
CA PRO A 165 0.42 -16.21 5.46
C PRO A 165 -0.51 -15.23 4.74
N ARG A 166 -0.42 -13.95 5.13
CA ARG A 166 -1.02 -12.83 4.43
C ARG A 166 0.05 -12.16 3.56
N MET A 167 -0.21 -11.99 2.26
CA MET A 167 0.75 -11.36 1.35
C MET A 167 0.21 -10.06 0.78
N THR A 168 1.08 -9.08 0.69
CA THR A 168 0.76 -7.77 0.12
C THR A 168 1.86 -7.29 -0.82
N LEU A 169 1.45 -6.49 -1.80
CA LEU A 169 2.35 -5.61 -2.54
C LEU A 169 2.11 -4.19 -2.03
N SER A 170 3.18 -3.45 -1.86
CA SER A 170 3.11 -2.06 -1.41
C SER A 170 4.05 -1.19 -2.22
N GLY A 171 3.87 0.10 -2.16
CA GLY A 171 4.75 1.05 -2.81
C GLY A 171 4.40 2.48 -2.48
N ASN A 172 5.28 3.35 -2.88
CA ASN A 172 5.17 4.78 -2.66
C ASN A 172 5.28 5.53 -3.99
N LEU A 173 4.53 6.63 -4.07
CA LEU A 173 4.50 7.53 -5.20
C LEU A 173 5.01 8.90 -4.78
N LYS A 174 5.89 9.46 -5.60
CA LYS A 174 6.39 10.82 -5.47
C LYS A 174 6.01 11.66 -6.67
N ILE A 175 6.16 12.97 -6.54
CA ILE A 175 6.03 13.89 -7.68
C ILE A 175 7.22 13.64 -8.60
N LYS A 176 6.93 13.46 -9.88
CA LYS A 176 7.96 13.32 -10.91
C LYS A 176 8.74 14.62 -10.99
N GLN A 177 10.05 14.52 -10.85
CA GLN A 177 10.93 15.67 -11.07
C GLN A 177 11.06 15.90 -12.58
N SER A 178 10.81 17.14 -13.01
CA SER A 178 10.99 17.60 -14.40
C SER A 178 12.46 17.71 -14.76
#